data_fc4c704197486224f4cdbafca02116ab
#
_entry.id   fc4c704197486224f4cdbafca02116ab
#
_cell.length_a   1.000
_cell.length_b   1.000
_cell.length_c   1.000
_cell.angle_alpha   90.00
_cell.angle_beta   90.00
_cell.angle_gamma   90.00
#
_symmetry.space_group_name_H-M   'P 1'
#
loop_
_entity.id
_entity.type
_entity.pdbx_description
1 polymer ?
#
loop_
_entity_poly.entity_id
_entity_poly.type
_entity_poly.pdbx_seq_one_letter_code
_entity_poly.pdbx_strand_id
1 'polypeptide(L)'
;MVNPNVQGKKYPETPSYLVGREKIREFANAVFSTNPINHDVAAAKSAGYADLVAPPTFGVVIQERSLHDVLADPEADIDFSRVVHGDQRFVLNRPIVAGDELTSVLTVASVKALGAHSMITFNTEIFDAKKDLVCTAISTLVVRGGE
;
A
#
# COMPACT_ATOMS: atom_id res chain seq x y z
N MET A 1 15.74 18.06 1.01
CA MET A 1 14.80 17.73 -0.10
C MET A 1 15.02 16.29 -0.49
N VAL A 2 13.96 15.60 -0.93
CA VAL A 2 14.12 14.20 -1.40
C VAL A 2 15.18 14.14 -2.52
N ASN A 3 16.05 13.15 -2.41
CA ASN A 3 17.12 12.96 -3.38
C ASN A 3 16.54 12.49 -4.73
N PRO A 4 16.66 13.26 -5.84
CA PRO A 4 16.10 12.86 -7.12
C PRO A 4 16.76 11.60 -7.71
N ASN A 5 17.95 11.23 -7.26
CA ASN A 5 18.67 10.06 -7.76
C ASN A 5 18.04 8.74 -7.33
N VAL A 6 17.12 8.75 -6.34
CA VAL A 6 16.38 7.54 -5.95
C VAL A 6 15.24 7.20 -6.93
N GLN A 7 14.95 8.06 -7.90
CA GLN A 7 13.97 7.73 -8.93
C GLN A 7 14.40 6.46 -9.70
N GLY A 8 13.47 5.53 -9.81
CA GLY A 8 13.72 4.20 -10.39
C GLY A 8 14.25 3.17 -9.39
N LYS A 9 14.61 3.57 -8.18
CA LYS A 9 15.09 2.64 -7.15
C LYS A 9 13.98 1.67 -6.75
N LYS A 10 14.32 0.39 -6.72
CA LYS A 10 13.45 -0.71 -6.34
C LYS A 10 13.92 -1.25 -4.99
N TYR A 11 12.99 -1.34 -4.07
CA TYR A 11 13.27 -1.86 -2.73
C TYR A 11 13.04 -3.38 -2.67
N PRO A 12 13.67 -4.10 -1.73
CA PRO A 12 13.50 -5.54 -1.61
C PRO A 12 12.05 -5.95 -1.38
N GLU A 13 11.69 -7.13 -1.87
CA GLU A 13 10.38 -7.74 -1.58
C GLU A 13 10.20 -7.90 -0.07
N THR A 14 9.03 -7.50 0.42
CA THR A 14 8.70 -7.62 1.85
C THR A 14 8.52 -9.09 2.26
N PRO A 15 8.68 -9.41 3.55
CA PRO A 15 8.23 -10.69 4.08
C PRO A 15 6.73 -10.90 3.82
N SER A 16 6.32 -12.17 3.72
CA SER A 16 4.92 -12.52 3.51
C SER A 16 4.03 -12.02 4.65
N TYR A 17 2.88 -11.48 4.29
CA TYR A 17 1.84 -11.03 5.20
C TYR A 17 0.60 -11.89 5.02
N LEU A 18 0.19 -12.59 6.08
CA LEU A 18 -1.05 -13.35 6.10
C LEU A 18 -2.23 -12.43 6.41
N VAL A 19 -3.16 -12.32 5.46
CA VAL A 19 -4.37 -11.52 5.62
C VAL A 19 -5.34 -12.24 6.55
N GLY A 20 -5.52 -11.70 7.76
CA GLY A 20 -6.41 -12.25 8.77
C GLY A 20 -7.83 -11.66 8.69
N ARG A 21 -8.82 -12.43 9.12
CA ARG A 21 -10.24 -12.01 9.18
C ARG A 21 -10.41 -10.77 10.05
N GLU A 22 -9.79 -10.77 11.22
CA GLU A 22 -9.94 -9.65 12.17
C GLU A 22 -9.32 -8.36 11.65
N LYS A 23 -8.21 -8.46 10.89
CA LYS A 23 -7.61 -7.29 10.25
C LYS A 23 -8.53 -6.70 9.18
N ILE A 24 -9.21 -7.55 8.41
CA ILE A 24 -10.21 -7.09 7.43
C ILE A 24 -11.36 -6.39 8.14
N ARG A 25 -11.92 -6.96 9.22
CA ARG A 25 -13.00 -6.36 9.99
C ARG A 25 -12.60 -5.03 10.60
N GLU A 26 -11.41 -4.98 11.22
CA GLU A 26 -10.84 -3.74 11.80
C GLU A 26 -10.69 -2.65 10.74
N PHE A 27 -10.12 -2.99 9.59
CA PHE A 27 -9.95 -2.04 8.49
C PHE A 27 -11.30 -1.58 7.91
N ALA A 28 -12.23 -2.50 7.71
CA ALA A 28 -13.57 -2.19 7.23
C ALA A 28 -14.29 -1.21 8.18
N ASN A 29 -14.19 -1.43 9.49
CA ASN A 29 -14.75 -0.51 10.48
C ASN A 29 -14.06 0.87 10.43
N ALA A 30 -12.75 0.89 10.26
CA ALA A 30 -11.98 2.15 10.19
C ALA A 30 -12.34 3.01 8.98
N VAL A 31 -12.71 2.40 7.86
CA VAL A 31 -13.16 3.09 6.64
C VAL A 31 -14.69 3.18 6.51
N PHE A 32 -15.41 2.84 7.56
CA PHE A 32 -16.88 2.86 7.64
C PHE A 32 -17.57 1.97 6.60
N SER A 33 -16.94 0.87 6.20
CA SER A 33 -17.56 -0.10 5.32
C SER A 33 -18.53 -0.99 6.07
N THR A 34 -19.79 -0.98 5.66
CA THR A 34 -20.87 -1.81 6.21
C THR A 34 -21.20 -3.00 5.32
N ASN A 35 -20.44 -3.22 4.24
CA ASN A 35 -20.69 -4.33 3.32
C ASN A 35 -20.53 -5.68 4.04
N PRO A 36 -21.56 -6.54 4.06
CA PRO A 36 -21.53 -7.81 4.77
C PRO A 36 -20.35 -8.73 4.40
N ILE A 37 -19.85 -8.66 3.17
CA ILE A 37 -18.72 -9.49 2.72
C ILE A 37 -17.41 -9.15 3.44
N ASN A 38 -17.30 -7.96 4.05
CA ASN A 38 -16.15 -7.56 4.86
C ASN A 38 -16.23 -8.04 6.31
N HIS A 39 -17.40 -8.50 6.77
CA HIS A 39 -17.67 -8.77 8.19
C HIS A 39 -18.10 -10.19 8.45
N ASP A 40 -18.88 -10.80 7.55
CA ASP A 40 -19.51 -12.11 7.72
C ASP A 40 -18.98 -13.10 6.67
N VAL A 41 -18.33 -14.16 7.15
CA VAL A 41 -17.79 -15.23 6.30
C VAL A 41 -18.88 -15.91 5.47
N ALA A 42 -20.06 -16.16 6.05
CA ALA A 42 -21.16 -16.78 5.32
C ALA A 42 -21.66 -15.89 4.19
N ALA A 43 -21.76 -14.57 4.43
CA ALA A 43 -22.13 -13.61 3.40
C ALA A 43 -21.09 -13.56 2.27
N ALA A 44 -19.80 -13.57 2.59
CA ALA A 44 -18.73 -13.59 1.60
C ALA A 44 -18.79 -14.87 0.75
N LYS A 45 -18.97 -16.03 1.35
CA LYS A 45 -19.11 -17.32 0.65
C LYS A 45 -20.35 -17.37 -0.23
N SER A 46 -21.47 -16.84 0.24
CA SER A 46 -22.70 -16.74 -0.54
C SER A 46 -22.54 -15.83 -1.76
N ALA A 47 -21.66 -14.83 -1.69
CA ALA A 47 -21.31 -13.96 -2.79
C ALA A 47 -20.28 -14.55 -3.76
N GLY A 48 -19.77 -15.77 -3.50
CA GLY A 48 -18.84 -16.49 -4.35
C GLY A 48 -17.37 -16.35 -3.99
N TYR A 49 -17.04 -15.76 -2.84
CA TYR A 49 -15.67 -15.63 -2.36
C TYR A 49 -15.29 -16.79 -1.42
N ALA A 50 -13.98 -17.06 -1.32
CA ALA A 50 -13.48 -18.15 -0.47
C ALA A 50 -13.58 -17.81 1.03
N ASP A 51 -13.48 -16.53 1.38
CA ASP A 51 -13.50 -16.02 2.76
C ASP A 51 -13.83 -14.52 2.74
N LEU A 52 -13.71 -13.83 3.90
CA LEU A 52 -13.93 -12.39 3.99
C LEU A 52 -13.17 -11.62 2.93
N VAL A 53 -13.85 -10.68 2.30
CA VAL A 53 -13.28 -9.80 1.28
C VAL A 53 -12.83 -8.51 1.95
N ALA A 54 -11.58 -8.10 1.70
CA ALA A 54 -11.10 -6.82 2.17
C ALA A 54 -11.74 -5.66 1.38
N PRO A 55 -11.96 -4.50 2.01
CA PRO A 55 -12.34 -3.30 1.29
C PRO A 55 -11.31 -2.96 0.18
N PRO A 56 -11.73 -2.30 -0.91
CA PRO A 56 -10.85 -2.06 -2.08
C PRO A 56 -9.55 -1.30 -1.77
N THR A 57 -9.51 -0.54 -0.69
CA THR A 57 -8.34 0.24 -0.26
C THR A 57 -7.42 -0.49 0.71
N PHE A 58 -7.71 -1.75 1.04
CA PHE A 58 -6.92 -2.54 2.00
C PHE A 58 -5.45 -2.70 1.59
N GLY A 59 -5.14 -2.59 0.30
CA GLY A 59 -3.77 -2.65 -0.21
C GLY A 59 -2.81 -1.65 0.46
N VAL A 60 -3.32 -0.57 1.05
CA VAL A 60 -2.49 0.38 1.81
C VAL A 60 -1.79 -0.29 3.01
N VAL A 61 -2.42 -1.26 3.64
CA VAL A 61 -1.83 -2.02 4.77
C VAL A 61 -0.57 -2.76 4.33
N ILE A 62 -0.58 -3.29 3.11
CA ILE A 62 0.57 -4.00 2.54
C ILE A 62 1.62 -3.00 2.05
N GLN A 63 1.20 -1.91 1.43
CA GLN A 63 2.09 -0.85 0.95
C GLN A 63 2.92 -0.23 2.07
N GLU A 64 2.34 0.02 3.22
CA GLU A 64 3.05 0.62 4.37
C GLU A 64 4.24 -0.22 4.83
N ARG A 65 4.19 -1.53 4.66
CA ARG A 65 5.29 -2.42 5.02
C ARG A 65 6.54 -2.17 4.16
N SER A 66 6.36 -1.92 2.87
CA SER A 66 7.47 -1.58 1.96
C SER A 66 7.87 -0.12 2.05
N LEU A 67 6.96 0.77 2.40
CA LEU A 67 7.26 2.19 2.62
C LEU A 67 8.23 2.40 3.79
N HIS A 68 8.17 1.55 4.80
CA HIS A 68 9.11 1.60 5.92
C HIS A 68 10.58 1.54 5.47
N ASP A 69 10.89 0.70 4.48
CA ASP A 69 12.26 0.56 3.97
C ASP A 69 12.72 1.84 3.25
N VAL A 70 11.80 2.50 2.55
CA VAL A 70 12.08 3.79 1.88
C VAL A 70 12.38 4.88 2.89
N LEU A 71 11.59 4.95 3.96
CA LEU A 71 11.74 5.96 5.00
C LEU A 71 13.00 5.75 5.85
N ALA A 72 13.44 4.50 5.95
CA ALA A 72 14.68 4.14 6.63
C ALA A 72 15.93 4.31 5.75
N ASP A 73 15.76 4.54 4.45
CA ASP A 73 16.86 4.68 3.50
C ASP A 73 17.48 6.08 3.57
N PRO A 74 18.72 6.23 4.07
CA PRO A 74 19.36 7.54 4.16
C PRO A 74 19.61 8.19 2.80
N GLU A 75 19.70 7.39 1.73
CA GLU A 75 19.88 7.90 0.37
C GLU A 75 18.64 8.65 -0.13
N ALA A 76 17.45 8.26 0.34
CA ALA A 76 16.20 8.92 -0.05
C ALA A 76 16.04 10.32 0.53
N ASP A 77 16.68 10.60 1.66
CA ASP A 77 16.66 11.91 2.35
C ASP A 77 15.23 12.43 2.59
N ILE A 78 14.39 11.55 3.15
CA ILE A 78 12.99 11.87 3.45
C ILE A 78 12.85 12.20 4.94
N ASP A 79 12.57 13.46 5.25
CA ASP A 79 12.18 13.85 6.60
C ASP A 79 10.69 13.56 6.82
N PHE A 80 10.41 12.44 7.49
CA PHE A 80 9.04 11.98 7.72
C PHE A 80 8.19 12.97 8.52
N SER A 81 8.80 13.79 9.38
CA SER A 81 8.06 14.83 10.12
C SER A 81 7.44 15.91 9.25
N ARG A 82 7.89 16.00 7.98
CA ARG A 82 7.44 16.97 6.99
C ARG A 82 6.60 16.36 5.89
N VAL A 83 6.28 15.07 5.99
CA VAL A 83 5.51 14.35 4.97
C VAL A 83 4.03 14.62 5.13
N VAL A 84 3.36 14.90 4.02
CA VAL A 84 1.90 14.82 3.87
C VAL A 84 1.55 13.87 2.74
N HIS A 85 0.49 13.10 2.93
CA HIS A 85 -0.03 12.20 1.91
C HIS A 85 -0.82 13.04 0.88
N GLY A 86 -0.38 13.04 -0.36
CA GLY A 86 -0.96 13.86 -1.42
C GLY A 86 -1.99 13.12 -2.27
N ASP A 87 -1.73 11.87 -2.62
CA ASP A 87 -2.60 11.06 -3.47
C ASP A 87 -2.42 9.56 -3.21
N GLN A 88 -3.51 8.80 -3.35
CA GLN A 88 -3.51 7.35 -3.23
C GLN A 88 -4.44 6.74 -4.26
N ARG A 89 -3.94 5.77 -5.03
CA ARG A 89 -4.71 5.02 -6.02
C ARG A 89 -4.44 3.53 -5.89
N PHE A 90 -5.44 2.73 -6.27
CA PHE A 90 -5.33 1.28 -6.30
C PHE A 90 -5.82 0.74 -7.63
N VAL A 91 -5.05 -0.18 -8.22
CA VAL A 91 -5.46 -0.97 -9.37
C VAL A 91 -5.58 -2.42 -8.90
N LEU A 92 -6.80 -2.89 -8.74
CA LEU A 92 -7.10 -4.24 -8.28
C LEU A 92 -7.24 -5.19 -9.47
N ASN A 93 -6.43 -6.24 -9.49
CA ASN A 93 -6.56 -7.33 -10.44
C ASN A 93 -7.56 -8.39 -9.95
N ARG A 94 -7.66 -8.54 -8.62
CA ARG A 94 -8.68 -9.29 -7.91
C ARG A 94 -8.88 -8.73 -6.51
N PRO A 95 -9.99 -9.01 -5.81
CA PRO A 95 -10.14 -8.69 -4.40
C PRO A 95 -9.08 -9.39 -3.54
N ILE A 96 -8.67 -8.73 -2.46
CA ILE A 96 -7.89 -9.34 -1.39
C ILE A 96 -8.87 -10.05 -0.47
N VAL A 97 -8.59 -11.31 -0.12
CA VAL A 97 -9.43 -12.12 0.76
C VAL A 97 -8.63 -12.65 1.95
N ALA A 98 -9.33 -12.93 3.05
CA ALA A 98 -8.71 -13.57 4.21
C ALA A 98 -8.06 -14.91 3.80
N GLY A 99 -6.86 -15.16 4.30
CA GLY A 99 -6.04 -16.30 3.93
C GLY A 99 -5.02 -16.03 2.83
N ASP A 100 -5.12 -14.90 2.12
CA ASP A 100 -4.07 -14.49 1.20
C ASP A 100 -2.74 -14.28 1.93
N GLU A 101 -1.66 -14.76 1.33
CA GLU A 101 -0.29 -14.49 1.74
C GLU A 101 0.33 -13.53 0.73
N LEU A 102 0.54 -12.29 1.16
CA LEU A 102 0.91 -11.20 0.26
C LEU A 102 2.32 -10.70 0.52
N THR A 103 3.07 -10.50 -0.55
CA THR A 103 4.34 -9.78 -0.57
C THR A 103 4.20 -8.52 -1.39
N SER A 104 5.09 -7.55 -1.20
CA SER A 104 5.09 -6.33 -1.99
C SER A 104 6.48 -5.90 -2.41
N VAL A 105 6.54 -5.25 -3.57
CA VAL A 105 7.74 -4.64 -4.12
C VAL A 105 7.43 -3.19 -4.44
N LEU A 106 8.14 -2.28 -3.80
CA LEU A 106 8.00 -0.85 -4.01
C LEU A 106 9.09 -0.33 -4.94
N THR A 107 8.68 0.47 -5.91
CA THR A 107 9.58 1.22 -6.80
C THR A 107 9.29 2.71 -6.69
N VAL A 108 10.32 3.54 -6.61
CA VAL A 108 10.18 4.99 -6.70
C VAL A 108 9.88 5.36 -8.15
N ALA A 109 8.63 5.66 -8.46
CA ALA A 109 8.20 5.95 -9.82
C ALA A 109 8.65 7.34 -10.29
N SER A 110 8.59 8.34 -9.41
CA SER A 110 9.07 9.68 -9.73
C SER A 110 9.45 10.50 -8.50
N VAL A 111 10.39 11.39 -8.67
CA VAL A 111 10.73 12.45 -7.71
C VAL A 111 10.67 13.78 -8.46
N LYS A 112 9.85 14.72 -7.98
CA LYS A 112 9.65 16.03 -8.60
C LYS A 112 9.81 17.15 -7.58
N ALA A 113 10.50 18.19 -7.95
CA ALA A 113 10.51 19.43 -7.18
C ALA A 113 9.20 20.21 -7.42
N LEU A 114 8.66 20.78 -6.36
CA LEU A 114 7.49 21.65 -6.37
C LEU A 114 7.79 22.88 -5.51
N GLY A 115 8.44 23.87 -6.09
CA GLY A 115 9.01 25.01 -5.33
C GLY A 115 10.01 24.51 -4.28
N ALA A 116 9.77 24.86 -3.01
CA ALA A 116 10.58 24.41 -1.89
C ALA A 116 10.26 22.97 -1.44
N HIS A 117 9.21 22.34 -2.00
CA HIS A 117 8.74 21.00 -1.63
C HIS A 117 9.23 19.95 -2.62
N SER A 118 9.18 18.69 -2.21
CA SER A 118 9.41 17.54 -3.08
C SER A 118 8.16 16.69 -3.15
N MET A 119 7.83 16.19 -4.33
CA MET A 119 6.80 15.16 -4.52
C MET A 119 7.49 13.86 -4.89
N ILE A 120 7.20 12.80 -4.17
CA ILE A 120 7.70 11.47 -4.46
C ILE A 120 6.53 10.51 -4.66
N THR A 121 6.53 9.82 -5.80
CA THR A 121 5.49 8.84 -6.15
C THR A 121 6.06 7.44 -6.10
N PHE A 122 5.34 6.55 -5.42
CA PHE A 122 5.69 5.14 -5.28
C PHE A 122 4.70 4.27 -6.05
N ASN A 123 5.23 3.27 -6.73
CA ASN A 123 4.48 2.14 -7.26
C ASN A 123 4.77 0.91 -6.40
N THR A 124 3.75 0.38 -5.76
CA THR A 124 3.87 -0.84 -4.95
C THR A 124 3.06 -1.96 -5.57
N GLU A 125 3.75 -2.94 -6.12
CA GLU A 125 3.14 -4.14 -6.66
C GLU A 125 2.97 -5.17 -5.54
N ILE A 126 1.76 -5.70 -5.39
CA ILE A 126 1.37 -6.66 -4.34
C ILE A 126 1.08 -8.00 -5.00
N PHE A 127 1.80 -9.04 -4.57
CA PHE A 127 1.74 -10.39 -5.14
C PHE A 127 1.22 -11.39 -4.12
N ASP A 128 0.52 -12.42 -4.59
CA ASP A 128 0.13 -13.56 -3.79
C ASP A 128 1.25 -14.63 -3.69
N ALA A 129 0.98 -15.73 -3.01
CA ALA A 129 1.94 -16.82 -2.82
C ALA A 129 2.37 -17.50 -4.14
N LYS A 130 1.55 -17.39 -5.18
CA LYS A 130 1.86 -17.89 -6.53
C LYS A 130 2.62 -16.89 -7.38
N LYS A 131 2.92 -15.70 -6.83
CA LYS A 131 3.55 -14.57 -7.53
C LYS A 131 2.65 -13.94 -8.60
N ASP A 132 1.33 -14.12 -8.50
CA ASP A 132 0.37 -13.40 -9.31
C ASP A 132 0.15 -12.00 -8.74
N LEU A 133 0.06 -11.00 -9.63
CA LEU A 133 -0.19 -9.62 -9.24
C LEU A 133 -1.65 -9.46 -8.79
N VAL A 134 -1.83 -9.15 -7.52
CA VAL A 134 -3.15 -8.94 -6.90
C VAL A 134 -3.61 -7.50 -7.01
N CYS A 135 -2.69 -6.58 -6.70
CA CYS A 135 -3.00 -5.15 -6.62
C CYS A 135 -1.75 -4.32 -6.86
N THR A 136 -1.92 -3.14 -7.46
CA THR A 136 -0.89 -2.11 -7.50
C THR A 136 -1.39 -0.91 -6.71
N ALA A 137 -0.67 -0.54 -5.65
CA ALA A 137 -0.94 0.65 -4.86
C ALA A 137 0.01 1.78 -5.30
N ILE A 138 -0.56 2.91 -5.71
CA ILE A 138 0.19 4.07 -6.18
C ILE A 138 -0.03 5.21 -5.20
N SER A 139 1.04 5.69 -4.60
CA SER A 139 1.00 6.68 -3.53
C SER A 139 1.92 7.85 -3.87
N THR A 140 1.46 9.07 -3.65
CA THR A 140 2.29 10.27 -3.77
C THR A 140 2.37 10.96 -2.42
N LEU A 141 3.60 11.14 -1.94
CA LEU A 141 3.90 11.91 -0.74
C LEU A 141 4.46 13.27 -1.15
N VAL A 142 4.08 14.29 -0.39
CA VAL A 142 4.67 15.62 -0.47
C VAL A 142 5.54 15.83 0.76
N VAL A 143 6.84 16.03 0.55
CA VAL A 143 7.80 16.37 1.60
C VAL A 143 7.97 17.89 1.60
N ARG A 144 7.48 18.54 2.65
CA ARG A 144 7.55 20.01 2.76
C ARG A 144 9.00 20.45 2.97
N GLY A 145 9.42 21.44 2.19
CA GLY A 145 10.69 22.11 2.40
C GLY A 145 10.71 22.86 3.74
N GLY A 146 11.89 23.04 4.31
CA GLY A 146 12.09 23.95 5.42
C GLY A 146 12.14 25.41 4.95
N GLU A 147 11.73 26.32 5.82
CA GLU A 147 12.15 27.71 5.68
C GLU A 147 13.63 27.82 5.98
#